data_959b59e51c08fb5a796dc4d8a6e20e28
#
_entry.id   959b59e51c08fb5a796dc4d8a6e20e28
#
_cell.length_a   1.000
_cell.length_b   1.000
_cell.length_c   1.000
_cell.angle_alpha   90.00
_cell.angle_beta   90.00
_cell.angle_gamma   90.00
#
_symmetry.space_group_name_H-M   'P 1'
#
loop_
_entity.id
_entity.type
_entity.pdbx_description
1 polymer ?
#
loop_
_entity_poly.entity_id
_entity_poly.type
_entity_poly.pdbx_seq_one_letter_code
_entity_poly.pdbx_strand_id
1 'polypeptide(L)'
;MESPTQQQNLAEFSLAVRESSLKRFRSIPPGMENWRITPKSMSIADLAEHLIHTDRWLFRKLDDPTVQAISGNPGEVNIVMREQYDVLITQLFESGQRRAELFRNIKDEVLSKRIFDDHYGSGSESSVWWICVRANLDHEIHHRGALAVYLRVLKEINGAPIGAV
;
A
#
# COMPACT_ATOMS: atom_id res chain seq x y z
N MET A 1 25.15 -6.05 21.47
CA MET A 1 23.81 -5.77 20.93
C MET A 1 23.33 -7.02 20.21
N GLU A 2 22.15 -7.51 20.53
CA GLU A 2 21.56 -8.65 19.79
C GLU A 2 21.20 -8.20 18.37
N SER A 3 21.37 -9.10 17.41
CA SER A 3 20.95 -8.85 16.03
C SER A 3 19.42 -8.76 15.97
N PRO A 4 18.85 -7.88 15.12
CA PRO A 4 17.40 -7.74 14.99
C PRO A 4 16.78 -9.07 14.51
N THR A 5 15.59 -9.36 15.03
CA THR A 5 14.83 -10.54 14.61
C THR A 5 14.26 -10.36 13.20
N GLN A 6 13.81 -11.46 12.58
CA GLN A 6 13.14 -11.40 11.28
C GLN A 6 11.90 -10.49 11.33
N GLN A 7 11.13 -10.54 12.42
CA GLN A 7 9.95 -9.71 12.65
C GLN A 7 10.30 -8.23 12.74
N GLN A 8 11.36 -7.90 13.47
CA GLN A 8 11.86 -6.52 13.57
C GLN A 8 12.27 -5.99 12.20
N ASN A 9 13.07 -6.76 11.45
CA ASN A 9 13.48 -6.39 10.09
C ASN A 9 12.28 -6.20 9.15
N LEU A 10 11.27 -7.08 9.23
CA LEU A 10 10.06 -7.00 8.41
C LEU A 10 9.24 -5.76 8.77
N ALA A 11 9.10 -5.45 10.05
CA ALA A 11 8.40 -4.26 10.52
C ALA A 11 9.09 -2.96 10.09
N GLU A 12 10.42 -2.89 10.23
CA GLU A 12 11.22 -1.73 9.81
C GLU A 12 11.15 -1.54 8.29
N PHE A 13 11.27 -2.61 7.51
CA PHE A 13 11.11 -2.55 6.06
C PHE A 13 9.70 -2.07 5.66
N SER A 14 8.66 -2.57 6.34
CA SER A 14 7.28 -2.14 6.15
C SER A 14 7.09 -0.64 6.38
N LEU A 15 7.67 -0.10 7.46
CA LEU A 15 7.63 1.34 7.75
C LEU A 15 8.36 2.16 6.67
N ALA A 16 9.54 1.73 6.25
CA ALA A 16 10.31 2.40 5.22
C ALA A 16 9.58 2.43 3.86
N VAL A 17 8.90 1.33 3.48
CA VAL A 17 8.06 1.26 2.29
C VAL A 17 6.92 2.26 2.38
N ARG A 18 6.17 2.28 3.50
CA ARG A 18 5.05 3.19 3.72
C ARG A 18 5.49 4.66 3.75
N GLU A 19 6.57 4.98 4.43
CA GLU A 19 7.10 6.35 4.48
C GLU A 19 7.45 6.85 3.08
N SER A 20 8.09 6.02 2.27
CA SER A 20 8.42 6.33 0.88
C SER A 20 7.18 6.55 0.02
N SER A 21 6.08 5.81 0.25
CA SER A 21 4.79 6.01 -0.41
C SER A 21 4.14 7.33 0.05
N LEU A 22 4.08 7.57 1.36
CA LEU A 22 3.50 8.78 1.94
C LEU A 22 4.21 10.06 1.48
N LYS A 23 5.54 10.03 1.35
CA LYS A 23 6.30 11.17 0.81
C LYS A 23 5.77 11.58 -0.56
N ARG A 24 5.46 10.60 -1.44
CA ARG A 24 4.92 10.84 -2.78
C ARG A 24 3.48 11.34 -2.76
N PHE A 25 2.62 10.70 -1.98
CA PHE A 25 1.22 11.14 -1.84
C PHE A 25 1.13 12.58 -1.29
N ARG A 26 1.96 12.94 -0.30
CA ARG A 26 1.99 14.29 0.27
C ARG A 26 2.54 15.34 -0.70
N SER A 27 3.27 14.96 -1.74
CA SER A 27 3.77 15.87 -2.77
C SER A 27 2.76 16.16 -3.89
N ILE A 28 1.58 15.56 -3.85
CA ILE A 28 0.52 15.82 -4.84
C ILE A 28 0.01 17.25 -4.72
N PRO A 29 0.02 18.03 -5.82
CA PRO A 29 -0.53 19.38 -5.80
C PRO A 29 -2.03 19.37 -5.51
N PRO A 30 -2.54 20.38 -4.76
CA PRO A 30 -3.99 20.52 -4.56
C PRO A 30 -4.77 20.57 -5.88
N GLY A 31 -5.89 19.85 -5.92
CA GLY A 31 -6.74 19.71 -7.11
C GLY A 31 -6.33 18.57 -8.05
N MET A 32 -5.21 17.85 -7.75
CA MET A 32 -4.73 16.72 -8.55
C MET A 32 -5.01 15.36 -7.90
N GLU A 33 -5.74 15.33 -6.81
CA GLU A 33 -6.02 14.12 -6.03
C GLU A 33 -6.80 13.07 -6.85
N ASN A 34 -7.72 13.52 -7.70
CA ASN A 34 -8.52 12.66 -8.59
C ASN A 34 -7.87 12.43 -9.96
N TRP A 35 -6.66 12.99 -10.19
CA TRP A 35 -5.99 12.84 -11.48
C TRP A 35 -5.58 11.39 -11.74
N ARG A 36 -5.73 10.97 -13.00
CA ARG A 36 -5.38 9.63 -13.50
C ARG A 36 -4.80 9.74 -14.90
N ILE A 37 -3.89 8.82 -15.22
CA ILE A 37 -3.20 8.86 -16.53
C ILE A 37 -4.13 8.49 -17.69
N THR A 38 -5.12 7.63 -17.45
CA THR A 38 -6.18 7.27 -18.40
C THR A 38 -7.51 7.11 -17.66
N PRO A 39 -8.66 7.20 -18.34
CA PRO A 39 -9.97 6.95 -17.70
C PRO A 39 -10.12 5.57 -17.05
N LYS A 40 -9.31 4.60 -17.48
CA LYS A 40 -9.31 3.22 -16.94
C LYS A 40 -8.29 2.99 -15.83
N SER A 41 -7.46 3.99 -15.53
CA SER A 41 -6.46 3.89 -14.45
C SER A 41 -7.04 4.37 -13.13
N MET A 42 -6.57 3.81 -12.03
CA MET A 42 -6.84 4.36 -10.69
C MET A 42 -6.32 5.81 -10.62
N SER A 43 -7.09 6.69 -9.96
CA SER A 43 -6.60 8.02 -9.62
C SER A 43 -5.56 7.95 -8.49
N ILE A 44 -4.96 9.09 -8.18
CA ILE A 44 -4.03 9.19 -7.04
C ILE A 44 -4.76 8.84 -5.74
N ALA A 45 -5.97 9.34 -5.54
CA ALA A 45 -6.80 9.01 -4.37
C ALA A 45 -7.23 7.54 -4.35
N ASP A 46 -7.61 6.98 -5.52
CA ASP A 46 -7.91 5.53 -5.64
C ASP A 46 -6.71 4.67 -5.22
N LEU A 47 -5.48 5.06 -5.61
CA LEU A 47 -4.26 4.35 -5.22
C LEU A 47 -4.05 4.37 -3.70
N ALA A 48 -4.28 5.52 -3.05
CA ALA A 48 -4.15 5.62 -1.60
C ALA A 48 -5.16 4.73 -0.86
N GLU A 49 -6.44 4.78 -1.27
CA GLU A 49 -7.50 3.95 -0.69
C GLU A 49 -7.24 2.45 -0.94
N HIS A 50 -6.78 2.09 -2.15
CA HIS A 50 -6.43 0.72 -2.49
C HIS A 50 -5.33 0.15 -1.58
N LEU A 51 -4.31 0.94 -1.25
CA LEU A 51 -3.27 0.50 -0.31
C LEU A 51 -3.81 0.29 1.11
N ILE A 52 -4.75 1.14 1.56
CA ILE A 52 -5.44 0.93 2.85
C ILE A 52 -6.25 -0.36 2.82
N HIS A 53 -6.98 -0.62 1.72
CA HIS A 53 -7.75 -1.85 1.54
C HIS A 53 -6.85 -3.09 1.50
N THR A 54 -5.67 -2.99 0.90
CA THR A 54 -4.68 -4.08 0.87
C THR A 54 -4.17 -4.42 2.28
N ASP A 55 -3.93 -3.41 3.13
CA ASP A 55 -3.57 -3.65 4.53
C ASP A 55 -4.74 -4.30 5.30
N ARG A 56 -5.97 -3.78 5.13
CA ARG A 56 -7.18 -4.35 5.75
C ARG A 56 -7.44 -5.79 5.29
N TRP A 57 -7.17 -6.08 4.01
CA TRP A 57 -7.23 -7.44 3.49
C TRP A 57 -6.22 -8.35 4.17
N LEU A 58 -4.96 -7.92 4.33
CA LEU A 58 -3.93 -8.69 5.01
C LEU A 58 -4.38 -9.05 6.44
N PHE A 59 -4.88 -8.08 7.19
CA PHE A 59 -5.35 -8.33 8.56
C PHE A 59 -6.44 -9.41 8.59
N ARG A 60 -7.45 -9.28 7.73
CA ARG A 60 -8.53 -10.28 7.63
C ARG A 60 -8.05 -11.64 7.14
N LYS A 61 -7.11 -11.66 6.19
CA LYS A 61 -6.54 -12.90 5.62
C LYS A 61 -5.79 -13.72 6.65
N LEU A 62 -5.16 -13.08 7.63
CA LEU A 62 -4.47 -13.75 8.72
C LEU A 62 -5.46 -14.32 9.76
N ASP A 63 -6.60 -13.66 9.96
CA ASP A 63 -7.67 -14.15 10.84
C ASP A 63 -8.51 -15.26 10.15
N ASP A 64 -8.84 -15.06 8.89
CA ASP A 64 -9.60 -16.00 8.04
C ASP A 64 -8.88 -16.25 6.70
N PRO A 65 -8.17 -17.38 6.54
CA PRO A 65 -7.43 -17.71 5.32
C PRO A 65 -8.30 -17.84 4.07
N THR A 66 -9.62 -17.94 4.19
CA THR A 66 -10.55 -18.06 3.03
C THR A 66 -10.87 -16.70 2.39
N VAL A 67 -10.51 -15.59 3.03
CA VAL A 67 -10.72 -14.25 2.50
C VAL A 67 -9.99 -14.09 1.18
N GLN A 68 -10.75 -13.75 0.13
CA GLN A 68 -10.21 -13.58 -1.23
C GLN A 68 -9.48 -12.26 -1.41
N ALA A 69 -8.59 -12.22 -2.39
CA ALA A 69 -7.90 -11.01 -2.79
C ALA A 69 -8.88 -9.92 -3.23
N ILE A 70 -8.48 -8.67 -3.02
CA ILE A 70 -9.25 -7.50 -3.45
C ILE A 70 -8.65 -6.95 -4.75
N SER A 71 -9.52 -6.45 -5.62
CA SER A 71 -9.13 -5.64 -6.77
C SER A 71 -9.37 -4.16 -6.46
N GLY A 72 -8.51 -3.28 -6.94
CA GLY A 72 -8.78 -1.84 -6.95
C GLY A 72 -9.50 -1.44 -8.23
N ASN A 73 -10.53 -0.61 -8.12
CA ASN A 73 -11.28 -0.13 -9.27
C ASN A 73 -11.04 1.37 -9.49
N PRO A 74 -10.97 1.83 -10.74
CA PRO A 74 -10.90 3.25 -11.04
C PRO A 74 -12.18 3.98 -10.61
N GLY A 75 -12.04 5.13 -9.94
CA GLY A 75 -13.15 6.00 -9.58
C GLY A 75 -13.91 5.61 -8.32
N GLU A 76 -13.33 4.77 -7.47
CA GLU A 76 -13.89 4.45 -6.15
C GLU A 76 -13.84 5.65 -5.19
N VAL A 77 -12.85 6.53 -5.36
CA VAL A 77 -12.65 7.71 -4.52
C VAL A 77 -12.85 8.97 -5.34
N ASN A 78 -13.64 9.90 -4.82
CA ASN A 78 -13.80 11.25 -5.36
C ASN A 78 -13.53 12.30 -4.29
N ILE A 79 -12.38 12.94 -4.38
CA ILE A 79 -11.98 14.03 -3.48
C ILE A 79 -12.58 15.34 -3.99
N VAL A 80 -13.42 15.96 -3.20
CA VAL A 80 -14.05 17.26 -3.49
C VAL A 80 -13.29 18.39 -2.81
N MET A 81 -12.77 18.15 -1.59
CA MET A 81 -12.02 19.11 -0.80
C MET A 81 -10.67 18.50 -0.35
N ARG A 82 -9.64 19.33 -0.28
CA ARG A 82 -8.28 18.89 0.12
C ARG A 82 -8.26 18.19 1.47
N GLU A 83 -9.07 18.63 2.40
CA GLU A 83 -9.18 18.06 3.74
C GLU A 83 -9.58 16.57 3.71
N GLN A 84 -10.39 16.15 2.73
CA GLN A 84 -10.75 14.74 2.54
C GLN A 84 -9.52 13.92 2.14
N TYR A 85 -8.68 14.47 1.29
CA TYR A 85 -7.42 13.83 0.91
C TYR A 85 -6.45 13.74 2.09
N ASP A 86 -6.34 14.79 2.89
CA ASP A 86 -5.45 14.81 4.06
C ASP A 86 -5.90 13.76 5.11
N VAL A 87 -7.23 13.56 5.25
CA VAL A 87 -7.79 12.48 6.07
C VAL A 87 -7.42 11.11 5.49
N LEU A 88 -7.56 10.92 4.17
CA LEU A 88 -7.19 9.68 3.49
C LEU A 88 -5.70 9.34 3.69
N ILE A 89 -4.82 10.33 3.56
CA ILE A 89 -3.37 10.16 3.77
C ILE A 89 -3.03 9.85 5.25
N THR A 90 -3.80 10.43 6.17
CA THR A 90 -3.69 10.09 7.60
C THR A 90 -4.08 8.62 7.86
N GLN A 91 -5.19 8.17 7.28
CA GLN A 91 -5.61 6.76 7.37
C GLN A 91 -4.58 5.81 6.74
N LEU A 92 -3.98 6.21 5.62
CA LEU A 92 -2.89 5.44 5.00
C LEU A 92 -1.67 5.33 5.93
N PHE A 93 -1.31 6.40 6.61
CA PHE A 93 -0.24 6.38 7.62
C PHE A 93 -0.59 5.42 8.76
N GLU A 94 -1.76 5.56 9.38
CA GLU A 94 -2.22 4.74 10.50
C GLU A 94 -2.30 3.24 10.14
N SER A 95 -2.80 2.93 8.95
CA SER A 95 -2.82 1.57 8.41
C SER A 95 -1.42 0.97 8.31
N GLY A 96 -0.43 1.75 7.85
CA GLY A 96 0.97 1.33 7.79
C GLY A 96 1.59 1.10 9.17
N GLN A 97 1.26 1.93 10.17
CA GLN A 97 1.71 1.72 11.56
C GLN A 97 1.14 0.41 12.13
N ARG A 98 -0.16 0.17 11.93
CA ARG A 98 -0.82 -1.06 12.36
C ARG A 98 -0.23 -2.30 11.68
N ARG A 99 0.11 -2.21 10.40
CA ARG A 99 0.78 -3.29 9.68
C ARG A 99 2.17 -3.59 10.23
N ALA A 100 2.96 -2.57 10.51
CA ALA A 100 4.28 -2.74 11.12
C ALA A 100 4.19 -3.36 12.52
N GLU A 101 3.20 -2.97 13.30
CA GLU A 101 2.93 -3.56 14.62
C GLU A 101 2.54 -5.04 14.50
N LEU A 102 1.69 -5.40 13.54
CA LEU A 102 1.39 -6.79 13.22
C LEU A 102 2.66 -7.58 12.92
N PHE A 103 3.54 -7.06 12.05
CA PHE A 103 4.78 -7.74 11.66
C PHE A 103 5.76 -7.89 12.83
N ARG A 104 5.82 -6.91 13.73
CA ARG A 104 6.68 -6.97 14.92
C ARG A 104 6.28 -8.07 15.89
N ASN A 105 4.97 -8.35 15.97
CA ASN A 105 4.39 -9.25 16.96
C ASN A 105 4.01 -10.64 16.40
N ILE A 106 4.09 -10.85 15.08
CA ILE A 106 3.76 -12.12 14.45
C ILE A 106 4.78 -13.19 14.85
N LYS A 107 4.31 -14.38 15.21
CA LYS A 107 5.17 -15.50 15.63
C LYS A 107 5.75 -16.23 14.41
N ASP A 108 6.93 -16.82 14.56
CA ASP A 108 7.61 -17.60 13.50
C ASP A 108 6.75 -18.76 12.99
N GLU A 109 6.03 -19.44 13.90
CA GLU A 109 5.14 -20.52 13.52
C GLU A 109 4.00 -20.02 12.62
N VAL A 110 3.51 -18.79 12.87
CA VAL A 110 2.47 -18.17 12.02
C VAL A 110 3.06 -17.78 10.67
N LEU A 111 4.24 -17.16 10.63
CA LEU A 111 4.91 -16.79 9.37
C LEU A 111 5.16 -18.01 8.46
N SER A 112 5.48 -19.14 9.04
CA SER A 112 5.76 -20.38 8.33
C SER A 112 4.50 -21.14 7.90
N LYS A 113 3.34 -20.84 8.49
CA LYS A 113 2.06 -21.51 8.20
C LYS A 113 1.71 -21.30 6.73
N ARG A 114 1.25 -22.37 6.06
CA ARG A 114 0.71 -22.30 4.71
C ARG A 114 -0.79 -22.05 4.77
N ILE A 115 -1.25 -21.10 3.98
CA ILE A 115 -2.67 -20.75 3.85
C ILE A 115 -3.02 -20.56 2.38
N PHE A 116 -4.31 -20.64 2.05
CA PHE A 116 -4.79 -20.43 0.70
C PHE A 116 -4.37 -19.05 0.17
N ASP A 117 -3.84 -19.03 -1.07
CA ASP A 117 -3.37 -17.83 -1.75
C ASP A 117 -4.00 -17.75 -3.15
N ASP A 118 -4.90 -16.82 -3.32
CA ASP A 118 -5.58 -16.52 -4.58
C ASP A 118 -5.02 -15.26 -5.28
N HIS A 119 -4.04 -14.59 -4.65
CA HIS A 119 -3.55 -13.28 -5.10
C HIS A 119 -2.90 -13.30 -6.49
N TYR A 120 -2.29 -14.42 -6.86
CA TYR A 120 -1.62 -14.61 -8.16
C TYR A 120 -2.28 -15.70 -9.02
N GLY A 121 -3.56 -15.97 -8.80
CA GLY A 121 -4.37 -16.82 -9.68
C GLY A 121 -4.05 -18.29 -9.63
N SER A 122 -3.29 -18.75 -8.66
CA SER A 122 -2.82 -20.13 -8.59
C SER A 122 -3.79 -21.09 -7.90
N GLY A 123 -4.70 -20.59 -7.07
CA GLY A 123 -5.53 -21.44 -6.20
C GLY A 123 -4.67 -22.34 -5.30
N SER A 124 -3.43 -21.94 -5.02
CA SER A 124 -2.40 -22.68 -4.30
C SER A 124 -2.26 -22.16 -2.88
N GLU A 125 -1.44 -22.83 -2.10
CA GLU A 125 -1.08 -22.38 -0.77
C GLU A 125 0.28 -21.66 -0.80
N SER A 126 0.35 -20.53 -0.05
CA SER A 126 1.58 -19.79 0.21
C SER A 126 1.85 -19.69 1.69
N SER A 127 3.12 -19.47 2.09
CA SER A 127 3.40 -19.16 3.48
C SER A 127 2.84 -17.78 3.83
N VAL A 128 2.46 -17.59 5.08
CA VAL A 128 2.05 -16.27 5.58
C VAL A 128 3.15 -15.23 5.35
N TRP A 129 4.43 -15.61 5.51
CA TRP A 129 5.57 -14.74 5.17
C TRP A 129 5.52 -14.25 3.72
N TRP A 130 5.26 -15.19 2.78
CA TRP A 130 5.14 -14.85 1.35
C TRP A 130 3.99 -13.87 1.11
N ILE A 131 2.84 -14.08 1.75
CA ILE A 131 1.68 -13.18 1.64
C ILE A 131 2.01 -11.80 2.18
N CYS A 132 2.67 -11.70 3.35
CA CYS A 132 3.10 -10.42 3.92
C CYS A 132 4.05 -9.67 2.98
N VAL A 133 5.01 -10.36 2.39
CA VAL A 133 6.02 -9.73 1.54
C VAL A 133 5.50 -9.51 0.13
N ARG A 134 5.02 -10.55 -0.55
CA ARG A 134 4.70 -10.48 -1.98
C ARG A 134 3.32 -9.88 -2.23
N ALA A 135 2.30 -10.29 -1.49
CA ALA A 135 0.94 -9.83 -1.71
C ALA A 135 0.63 -8.47 -1.05
N ASN A 136 1.46 -8.01 -0.11
CA ASN A 136 1.25 -6.73 0.55
C ASN A 136 2.40 -5.74 0.30
N LEU A 137 3.63 -6.00 0.76
CA LEU A 137 4.71 -5.02 0.66
C LEU A 137 5.16 -4.76 -0.79
N ASP A 138 5.37 -5.81 -1.57
CA ASP A 138 5.74 -5.69 -2.98
C ASP A 138 4.61 -5.07 -3.80
N HIS A 139 3.35 -5.35 -3.46
CA HIS A 139 2.18 -4.72 -4.05
C HIS A 139 2.18 -3.19 -3.81
N GLU A 140 2.49 -2.74 -2.59
CA GLU A 140 2.65 -1.31 -2.31
C GLU A 140 3.83 -0.70 -3.10
N ILE A 141 4.95 -1.41 -3.21
CA ILE A 141 6.11 -0.98 -4.00
C ILE A 141 5.73 -0.83 -5.48
N HIS A 142 4.92 -1.75 -6.03
CA HIS A 142 4.38 -1.66 -7.38
C HIS A 142 3.56 -0.38 -7.59
N HIS A 143 2.58 -0.12 -6.73
CA HIS A 143 1.75 1.09 -6.83
C HIS A 143 2.53 2.38 -6.57
N ARG A 144 3.54 2.36 -5.70
CA ARG A 144 4.47 3.47 -5.51
C ARG A 144 5.24 3.78 -6.80
N GLY A 145 5.61 2.75 -7.57
CA GLY A 145 6.22 2.91 -8.90
C GLY A 145 5.28 3.61 -9.88
N ALA A 146 4.02 3.21 -9.94
CA ALA A 146 2.98 3.86 -10.75
C ALA A 146 2.79 5.33 -10.33
N LEU A 147 2.69 5.60 -9.02
CA LEU A 147 2.57 6.96 -8.49
C LEU A 147 3.77 7.84 -8.85
N ALA A 148 4.99 7.29 -8.88
CA ALA A 148 6.18 8.03 -9.32
C ALA A 148 6.10 8.45 -10.80
N VAL A 149 5.50 7.61 -11.65
CA VAL A 149 5.22 7.99 -13.06
C VAL A 149 4.17 9.09 -13.11
N TYR A 150 3.09 8.98 -12.33
CA TYR A 150 2.04 10.02 -12.26
C TYR A 150 2.63 11.38 -11.88
N LEU A 151 3.47 11.43 -10.86
CA LEU A 151 4.15 12.66 -10.44
C LEU A 151 5.02 13.29 -11.53
N ARG A 152 5.74 12.47 -12.30
CA ARG A 152 6.54 12.97 -13.43
C ARG A 152 5.65 13.59 -14.51
N VAL A 153 4.56 12.91 -14.88
CA VAL A 153 3.61 13.43 -15.87
C VAL A 153 2.96 14.72 -15.38
N LEU A 154 2.53 14.79 -14.13
CA LEU A 154 1.97 16.01 -13.54
C LEU A 154 2.95 17.18 -13.54
N LYS A 155 4.23 16.92 -13.33
CA LYS A 155 5.30 17.94 -13.43
C LYS A 155 5.38 18.52 -14.82
N GLU A 156 5.36 17.68 -15.85
CA GLU A 156 5.42 18.12 -17.25
C GLU A 156 4.17 18.92 -17.66
N ILE A 157 2.98 18.47 -17.23
CA ILE A 157 1.72 19.14 -17.56
C ILE A 157 1.61 20.50 -16.87
N ASN A 158 2.01 20.62 -15.61
CA ASN A 158 1.80 21.81 -14.79
C ASN A 158 3.01 22.76 -14.74
N GLY A 159 4.16 22.37 -15.30
CA GLY A 159 5.39 23.18 -15.29
C GLY A 159 5.96 23.47 -13.89
N ALA A 160 5.39 22.88 -12.83
CA ALA A 160 5.78 23.15 -11.45
C ALA A 160 6.90 22.21 -10.97
N PRO A 161 7.87 22.68 -10.17
CA PRO A 161 8.85 21.81 -9.54
C PRO A 161 8.16 20.93 -8.49
N ILE A 162 7.94 19.66 -8.82
CA ILE A 162 7.58 18.65 -7.84
C ILE A 162 8.87 18.33 -7.10
N GLY A 163 8.85 18.42 -5.76
CA GLY A 163 10.01 18.19 -4.92
C GLY A 163 10.81 16.96 -5.34
N ALA A 164 12.12 17.06 -5.28
CA ALA A 164 13.05 16.00 -5.66
C ALA A 164 12.64 14.67 -5.01
N VAL A 165 12.43 13.67 -5.84
CA VAL A 165 12.05 12.30 -5.46
C VAL A 165 13.28 11.55 -4.97
#